data_f6318acaf5d06d5e816cd496b76c389b
#
_entry.id   f6318acaf5d06d5e816cd496b76c389b
#
_cell.length_a   1.000
_cell.length_b   1.000
_cell.length_c   1.000
_cell.angle_alpha   90.00
_cell.angle_beta   90.00
_cell.angle_gamma   90.00
#
_symmetry.space_group_name_H-M   'P 1'
#
loop_
_entity.id
_entity.type
_entity.pdbx_description
1 polymer ?
#
loop_
_entity_poly.entity_id
_entity_poly.type
_entity_poly.pdbx_seq_one_letter_code
_entity_poly.pdbx_strand_id
1 'polypeptide(L)'
;MGVVLEAEPEVEAGVDVEAANESLRYLSAEDRIRWAVGTYGQSAVLLSSMQKTASVLMHMFYRMELSNEILFVDTGFHFRETLQLRDVFMRCYGLNIVTLYPELTPEQQEKRCGKKLYLDLEGQKACCRMRKTDPYVAHMTQNARRLTIVGLRRSEGGRRNGAGFLAADPRIGGHVLHPIYDWSDDQIDAYLDENQVPVHPLHEQAYPSIG
;
A
#
# COMPACT_ATOMS: atom_id res chain seq x y z
N MET A 1 -27.77 16.27 26.96
CA MET A 1 -26.70 15.26 26.86
C MET A 1 -25.86 15.65 25.64
N GLY A 2 -24.76 16.41 25.89
CA GLY A 2 -23.90 16.92 24.83
C GLY A 2 -22.98 15.81 24.35
N VAL A 3 -22.97 15.56 23.04
CA VAL A 3 -21.97 14.72 22.38
C VAL A 3 -20.66 15.51 22.40
N VAL A 4 -19.71 15.08 23.20
CA VAL A 4 -18.33 15.57 23.13
C VAL A 4 -17.76 15.00 21.84
N LEU A 5 -17.64 15.84 20.80
CA LEU A 5 -16.82 15.52 19.63
C LEU A 5 -15.37 15.49 20.13
N GLU A 6 -14.78 14.30 20.23
CA GLU A 6 -13.34 14.15 20.39
C GLU A 6 -12.67 14.82 19.18
N ALA A 7 -11.85 15.84 19.46
CA ALA A 7 -11.07 16.51 18.44
C ALA A 7 -10.13 15.47 17.79
N GLU A 8 -10.21 15.32 16.49
CA GLU A 8 -9.22 14.54 15.73
C GLU A 8 -7.83 15.15 16.01
N PRO A 9 -6.79 14.32 16.23
CA PRO A 9 -5.45 14.84 16.47
C PRO A 9 -5.02 15.68 15.25
N GLU A 10 -4.70 16.95 15.49
CA GLU A 10 -4.08 17.81 14.48
C GLU A 10 -2.77 17.14 14.04
N VAL A 11 -2.69 16.75 12.78
CA VAL A 11 -1.46 16.21 12.18
C VAL A 11 -0.47 17.36 12.10
N GLU A 12 0.47 17.39 13.04
CA GLU A 12 1.54 18.38 13.05
C GLU A 12 2.32 18.36 11.73
N ALA A 13 2.39 19.52 11.10
CA ALA A 13 3.32 19.78 10.01
C ALA A 13 4.75 19.72 10.58
N GLY A 14 5.46 18.57 10.41
CA GLY A 14 6.86 18.53 10.78
C GLY A 14 7.41 17.23 11.34
N VAL A 15 7.05 16.07 10.80
CA VAL A 15 7.79 14.83 11.12
C VAL A 15 9.19 14.95 10.55
N ASP A 16 10.21 14.97 11.42
CA ASP A 16 11.62 14.87 11.02
C ASP A 16 11.90 13.43 10.54
N VAL A 17 12.05 13.29 9.22
CA VAL A 17 12.25 11.99 8.56
C VAL A 17 13.54 11.33 9.00
N GLU A 18 14.62 12.09 9.28
CA GLU A 18 15.91 11.55 9.69
C GLU A 18 15.83 10.99 11.10
N ALA A 19 15.35 11.78 12.04
CA ALA A 19 15.14 11.37 13.44
C ALA A 19 14.15 10.19 13.55
N ALA A 20 13.08 10.19 12.73
CA ALA A 20 12.15 9.08 12.67
C ALA A 20 12.81 7.79 12.18
N ASN A 21 13.63 7.85 11.13
CA ASN A 21 14.34 6.68 10.61
C ASN A 21 15.33 6.08 11.62
N GLU A 22 16.01 6.92 12.40
CA GLU A 22 16.88 6.44 13.48
C GLU A 22 16.12 5.65 14.53
N SER A 23 14.96 6.16 14.93
CA SER A 23 14.09 5.50 15.92
C SER A 23 13.45 4.21 15.35
N LEU A 24 12.90 4.27 14.14
CA LEU A 24 12.22 3.15 13.48
C LEU A 24 13.15 1.97 13.21
N ARG A 25 14.45 2.19 13.09
CA ARG A 25 15.45 1.13 12.87
C ARG A 25 15.42 0.03 13.93
N TYR A 26 15.12 0.38 15.16
CA TYR A 26 15.15 -0.53 16.31
C TYR A 26 13.78 -1.13 16.64
N LEU A 27 12.74 -0.78 15.91
CA LEU A 27 11.39 -1.27 16.12
C LEU A 27 11.10 -2.53 15.28
N SER A 28 10.18 -3.35 15.78
CA SER A 28 9.57 -4.43 14.98
C SER A 28 8.70 -3.85 13.86
N ALA A 29 8.32 -4.68 12.88
CA ALA A 29 7.41 -4.26 11.82
C ALA A 29 6.06 -3.77 12.37
N GLU A 30 5.51 -4.49 13.35
CA GLU A 30 4.27 -4.12 14.04
C GLU A 30 4.42 -2.81 14.82
N ASP A 31 5.55 -2.60 15.51
CA ASP A 31 5.78 -1.35 16.25
C ASP A 31 5.97 -0.16 15.33
N ARG A 32 6.57 -0.34 14.14
CA ARG A 32 6.61 0.67 13.09
C ARG A 32 5.21 1.05 12.61
N ILE A 33 4.32 0.07 12.45
CA ILE A 33 2.91 0.31 12.09
C ILE A 33 2.19 1.04 13.24
N ARG A 34 2.39 0.63 14.50
CA ARG A 34 1.81 1.34 15.67
C ARG A 34 2.27 2.78 15.75
N TRP A 35 3.57 3.04 15.55
CA TRP A 35 4.10 4.38 15.47
C TRP A 35 3.40 5.22 14.38
N ALA A 36 3.24 4.64 13.19
CA ALA A 36 2.59 5.31 12.07
C ALA A 36 1.13 5.68 12.38
N VAL A 37 0.36 4.70 12.90
CA VAL A 37 -1.04 4.93 13.25
C VAL A 37 -1.18 5.87 14.44
N GLY A 38 -0.26 5.82 15.42
CA GLY A 38 -0.23 6.75 16.54
C GLY A 38 0.10 8.20 16.14
N THR A 39 0.97 8.36 15.13
CA THR A 39 1.40 9.68 14.66
C THR A 39 0.41 10.30 13.66
N TYR A 40 -0.17 9.50 12.77
CA TYR A 40 -0.98 10.00 11.66
C TYR A 40 -2.49 9.68 11.81
N GLY A 41 -2.87 8.90 12.82
CA GLY A 41 -4.26 8.51 13.05
C GLY A 41 -4.90 7.89 11.80
N GLN A 42 -6.10 8.32 11.49
CA GLN A 42 -6.85 7.88 10.30
C GLN A 42 -6.28 8.42 8.98
N SER A 43 -5.32 9.35 9.00
CA SER A 43 -4.64 9.80 7.78
C SER A 43 -3.54 8.84 7.32
N ALA A 44 -3.20 7.81 8.10
CA ALA A 44 -2.38 6.68 7.68
C ALA A 44 -3.24 5.63 6.96
N VAL A 45 -2.78 5.20 5.78
CA VAL A 45 -3.43 4.16 4.98
C VAL A 45 -2.42 3.09 4.54
N LEU A 46 -2.87 1.85 4.35
CA LEU A 46 -2.06 0.81 3.71
C LEU A 46 -2.38 0.78 2.21
N LEU A 47 -1.37 0.83 1.35
CA LEU A 47 -1.54 0.60 -0.08
C LEU A 47 -1.15 -0.85 -0.41
N SER A 48 -2.13 -1.64 -0.85
CA SER A 48 -1.96 -3.06 -1.14
C SER A 48 -1.90 -3.32 -2.65
N SER A 49 -0.90 -4.10 -3.06
CA SER A 49 -0.79 -4.67 -4.40
C SER A 49 -1.27 -6.12 -4.49
N MET A 50 -1.78 -6.69 -3.41
CA MET A 50 -2.12 -8.12 -3.28
C MET A 50 -0.94 -9.08 -3.53
N GLN A 51 0.31 -8.60 -3.41
CA GLN A 51 1.53 -9.40 -3.44
C GLN A 51 1.84 -9.96 -2.04
N LYS A 52 2.79 -10.90 -1.92
CA LYS A 52 3.20 -11.51 -0.64
C LYS A 52 3.43 -10.48 0.48
N THR A 53 4.21 -9.43 0.22
CA THR A 53 4.50 -8.38 1.20
C THR A 53 3.27 -7.60 1.63
N ALA A 54 2.33 -7.37 0.71
CA ALA A 54 1.05 -6.74 1.03
C ALA A 54 0.16 -7.66 1.86
N SER A 55 0.16 -8.99 1.60
CA SER A 55 -0.55 -9.97 2.42
C SER A 55 -0.03 -10.00 3.86
N VAL A 56 1.31 -9.93 4.06
CA VAL A 56 1.93 -9.79 5.39
C VAL A 56 1.39 -8.55 6.11
N LEU A 57 1.44 -7.38 5.47
CA LEU A 57 0.97 -6.14 6.10
C LEU A 57 -0.54 -6.13 6.38
N MET A 58 -1.35 -6.67 5.47
CA MET A 58 -2.80 -6.81 5.70
C MET A 58 -3.09 -7.75 6.87
N HIS A 59 -2.33 -8.85 7.02
CA HIS A 59 -2.47 -9.74 8.16
C HIS A 59 -2.03 -9.05 9.48
N MET A 60 -0.96 -8.23 9.47
CA MET A 60 -0.58 -7.43 10.63
C MET A 60 -1.70 -6.43 11.01
N PHE A 61 -2.33 -5.77 10.04
CA PHE A 61 -3.48 -4.89 10.28
C PHE A 61 -4.62 -5.65 10.95
N TYR A 62 -4.94 -6.85 10.47
CA TYR A 62 -5.95 -7.71 11.09
C TYR A 62 -5.57 -8.08 12.54
N ARG A 63 -4.32 -8.54 12.77
CA ARG A 63 -3.86 -8.92 14.10
C ARG A 63 -3.85 -7.78 15.11
N MET A 64 -3.64 -6.58 14.63
CA MET A 64 -3.61 -5.34 15.44
C MET A 64 -4.97 -4.67 15.54
N GLU A 65 -6.02 -5.25 14.95
CA GLU A 65 -7.40 -4.73 14.93
C GLU A 65 -7.48 -3.28 14.41
N LEU A 66 -6.66 -2.94 13.41
CA LEU A 66 -6.63 -1.60 12.84
C LEU A 66 -7.81 -1.37 11.91
N SER A 67 -8.48 -0.24 12.07
CA SER A 67 -9.62 0.20 11.24
C SER A 67 -9.22 1.12 10.08
N ASN A 68 -7.93 1.46 9.96
CA ASN A 68 -7.40 2.31 8.91
C ASN A 68 -7.71 1.73 7.51
N GLU A 69 -7.91 2.61 6.54
CA GLU A 69 -8.18 2.20 5.17
C GLU A 69 -7.02 1.42 4.56
N ILE A 70 -7.36 0.37 3.82
CA ILE A 70 -6.44 -0.35 2.96
C ILE A 70 -6.84 -0.05 1.52
N LEU A 71 -5.99 0.68 0.80
CA LEU A 71 -6.25 1.08 -0.57
C LEU A 71 -5.81 -0.02 -1.53
N PHE A 72 -6.69 -0.42 -2.43
CA PHE A 72 -6.40 -1.31 -3.55
C PHE A 72 -6.78 -0.60 -4.84
N VAL A 73 -5.81 -0.43 -5.76
CA VAL A 73 -6.09 0.20 -7.05
C VAL A 73 -6.42 -0.88 -8.08
N ASP A 74 -7.69 -1.00 -8.46
CA ASP A 74 -8.08 -1.90 -9.55
C ASP A 74 -7.77 -1.24 -10.89
N THR A 75 -6.69 -1.68 -11.50
CA THR A 75 -6.22 -1.13 -12.78
C THR A 75 -7.06 -1.56 -13.98
N GLY A 76 -7.98 -2.51 -13.83
CA GLY A 76 -8.71 -3.16 -14.92
C GLY A 76 -7.88 -4.17 -15.72
N PHE A 77 -6.64 -4.46 -15.26
CA PHE A 77 -5.72 -5.45 -15.86
C PHE A 77 -5.32 -6.55 -14.88
N HIS A 78 -5.95 -6.60 -13.70
CA HIS A 78 -5.65 -7.62 -12.73
C HIS A 78 -6.14 -9.00 -13.15
N PHE A 79 -5.41 -10.02 -12.73
CA PHE A 79 -5.90 -11.39 -12.76
C PHE A 79 -7.14 -11.54 -11.87
N ARG A 80 -8.01 -12.48 -12.22
CA ARG A 80 -9.19 -12.81 -11.41
C ARG A 80 -8.80 -13.19 -9.98
N GLU A 81 -7.70 -13.89 -9.83
CA GLU A 81 -7.13 -14.36 -8.56
C GLU A 81 -6.73 -13.21 -7.66
N THR A 82 -6.24 -12.08 -8.22
CA THR A 82 -5.95 -10.85 -7.47
C THR A 82 -7.21 -10.29 -6.81
N LEU A 83 -8.31 -10.22 -7.57
CA LEU A 83 -9.59 -9.74 -7.06
C LEU A 83 -10.18 -10.71 -6.03
N GLN A 84 -10.03 -12.01 -6.24
CA GLN A 84 -10.45 -13.03 -5.28
C GLN A 84 -9.68 -12.92 -3.96
N LEU A 85 -8.36 -12.71 -4.01
CA LEU A 85 -7.55 -12.52 -2.80
C LEU A 85 -7.98 -11.27 -2.03
N ARG A 86 -8.23 -10.14 -2.72
CA ARG A 86 -8.83 -8.94 -2.10
C ARG A 86 -10.13 -9.29 -1.37
N ASP A 87 -11.03 -10.03 -2.02
CA ASP A 87 -12.32 -10.38 -1.46
C ASP A 87 -12.19 -11.31 -0.24
N VAL A 88 -11.16 -12.18 -0.20
CA VAL A 88 -10.84 -13.00 0.98
C VAL A 88 -10.48 -12.09 2.15
N PHE A 89 -9.57 -11.12 1.97
CA PHE A 89 -9.19 -10.20 3.04
C PHE A 89 -10.36 -9.33 3.51
N MET A 90 -11.24 -8.90 2.60
CA MET A 90 -12.45 -8.15 2.98
C MET A 90 -13.43 -9.00 3.80
N ARG A 91 -13.72 -10.23 3.38
CA ARG A 91 -14.81 -11.03 3.94
C ARG A 91 -14.38 -11.89 5.12
N CYS A 92 -13.20 -12.52 5.03
CA CYS A 92 -12.73 -13.45 6.06
C CYS A 92 -11.93 -12.75 7.17
N TYR A 93 -11.23 -11.66 6.83
CA TYR A 93 -10.46 -10.89 7.80
C TYR A 93 -11.16 -9.59 8.24
N GLY A 94 -12.26 -9.21 7.60
CA GLY A 94 -13.02 -8.00 7.97
C GLY A 94 -12.27 -6.70 7.74
N LEU A 95 -11.26 -6.69 6.85
CA LEU A 95 -10.42 -5.52 6.60
C LEU A 95 -11.16 -4.44 5.80
N ASN A 96 -10.94 -3.18 6.16
CA ASN A 96 -11.51 -2.02 5.49
C ASN A 96 -10.77 -1.72 4.17
N ILE A 97 -11.03 -2.51 3.12
CA ILE A 97 -10.40 -2.35 1.81
C ILE A 97 -11.24 -1.44 0.91
N VAL A 98 -10.68 -0.29 0.56
CA VAL A 98 -11.24 0.67 -0.39
C VAL A 98 -10.65 0.41 -1.77
N THR A 99 -11.49 0.04 -2.74
CA THR A 99 -11.04 -0.19 -4.12
C THR A 99 -11.12 1.11 -4.91
N LEU A 100 -9.99 1.55 -5.43
CA LEU A 100 -9.86 2.74 -6.27
C LEU A 100 -9.87 2.34 -7.74
N TYR A 101 -10.55 3.12 -8.56
CA TYR A 101 -10.66 2.88 -10.00
C TYR A 101 -10.07 4.05 -10.79
N PRO A 102 -9.41 3.78 -11.93
CA PRO A 102 -9.06 4.83 -12.89
C PRO A 102 -10.32 5.49 -13.46
N GLU A 103 -10.19 6.74 -13.89
CA GLU A 103 -11.28 7.48 -14.55
C GLU A 103 -11.85 6.76 -15.78
N LEU A 104 -10.99 6.08 -16.54
CA LEU A 104 -11.35 5.40 -17.78
C LEU A 104 -11.22 3.88 -17.67
N THR A 105 -12.07 3.13 -18.33
CA THR A 105 -11.83 1.71 -18.57
C THR A 105 -10.62 1.50 -19.47
N PRO A 106 -10.03 0.28 -19.56
CA PRO A 106 -8.96 0.01 -20.52
C PRO A 106 -9.34 0.34 -21.97
N GLU A 107 -10.55 0.01 -22.39
CA GLU A 107 -11.08 0.27 -23.74
C GLU A 107 -11.26 1.78 -24.00
N GLN A 108 -11.79 2.52 -23.02
CA GLN A 108 -11.93 3.96 -23.11
C GLN A 108 -10.57 4.67 -23.20
N GLN A 109 -9.57 4.19 -22.41
CA GLN A 109 -8.20 4.67 -22.48
C GLN A 109 -7.57 4.42 -23.86
N GLU A 110 -7.71 3.21 -24.41
CA GLU A 110 -7.23 2.88 -25.75
C GLU A 110 -7.85 3.80 -26.81
N LYS A 111 -9.16 4.00 -26.75
CA LYS A 111 -9.88 4.89 -27.68
C LYS A 111 -9.40 6.35 -27.55
N ARG A 112 -9.20 6.85 -26.31
CA ARG A 112 -8.74 8.23 -26.05
C ARG A 112 -7.30 8.47 -26.51
N CYS A 113 -6.42 7.46 -26.33
CA CYS A 113 -5.00 7.57 -26.68
C CYS A 113 -4.67 7.14 -28.11
N GLY A 114 -5.62 6.54 -28.83
CA GLY A 114 -5.45 6.02 -30.19
C GLY A 114 -4.55 4.77 -30.27
N LYS A 115 -4.07 4.24 -29.13
CA LYS A 115 -3.20 3.07 -29.04
C LYS A 115 -3.27 2.39 -27.67
N LYS A 116 -2.81 1.15 -27.61
CA LYS A 116 -2.60 0.39 -26.36
C LYS A 116 -1.31 0.85 -25.69
N LEU A 117 -1.41 1.75 -24.71
CA LEU A 117 -0.26 2.36 -24.04
C LEU A 117 0.69 1.34 -23.41
N TYR A 118 0.22 0.18 -22.99
CA TYR A 118 1.02 -0.86 -22.34
C TYR A 118 1.95 -1.63 -23.27
N LEU A 119 1.91 -1.42 -24.60
CA LEU A 119 2.72 -2.13 -25.57
C LEU A 119 4.11 -1.52 -25.81
N ASP A 120 4.34 -0.28 -25.39
CA ASP A 120 5.64 0.38 -25.52
C ASP A 120 6.10 1.02 -24.19
N LEU A 121 7.40 1.20 -23.99
CA LEU A 121 7.98 1.67 -22.72
C LEU A 121 7.50 3.06 -22.28
N GLU A 122 7.31 3.99 -23.21
CA GLU A 122 6.82 5.32 -22.89
C GLU A 122 5.33 5.29 -22.56
N GLY A 123 4.56 4.54 -23.32
CA GLY A 123 3.15 4.32 -23.09
C GLY A 123 2.90 3.61 -21.75
N GLN A 124 3.76 2.65 -21.36
CA GLN A 124 3.66 1.98 -20.05
C GLN A 124 3.75 2.97 -18.89
N LYS A 125 4.64 3.96 -18.95
CA LYS A 125 4.73 5.01 -17.92
C LYS A 125 3.44 5.82 -17.82
N ALA A 126 2.89 6.23 -18.96
CA ALA A 126 1.62 6.95 -19.02
C ALA A 126 0.46 6.08 -18.51
N CYS A 127 0.40 4.81 -18.94
CA CYS A 127 -0.58 3.84 -18.48
C CYS A 127 -0.51 3.64 -16.96
N CYS A 128 0.68 3.41 -16.39
CA CYS A 128 0.87 3.27 -14.94
C CYS A 128 0.43 4.53 -14.19
N ARG A 129 0.76 5.73 -14.70
CA ARG A 129 0.30 6.97 -14.09
C ARG A 129 -1.22 7.03 -14.05
N MET A 130 -1.88 6.91 -15.21
CA MET A 130 -3.35 7.02 -15.33
C MET A 130 -4.09 5.95 -14.52
N ARG A 131 -3.52 4.73 -14.44
CA ARG A 131 -4.23 3.59 -13.86
C ARG A 131 -3.85 3.26 -12.42
N LYS A 132 -2.68 3.72 -11.95
CA LYS A 132 -2.21 3.45 -10.58
C LYS A 132 -2.02 4.74 -9.80
N THR A 133 -1.23 5.69 -10.36
CA THR A 133 -0.82 6.88 -9.60
C THR A 133 -1.95 7.88 -9.45
N ASP A 134 -2.65 8.23 -10.54
CA ASP A 134 -3.67 9.28 -10.53
C ASP A 134 -4.84 8.94 -9.57
N PRO A 135 -5.47 7.73 -9.61
CA PRO A 135 -6.53 7.39 -8.66
C PRO A 135 -6.05 7.34 -7.21
N TYR A 136 -4.81 6.86 -6.96
CA TYR A 136 -4.21 6.88 -5.63
C TYR A 136 -4.02 8.31 -5.12
N VAL A 137 -3.37 9.18 -5.88
CA VAL A 137 -3.11 10.57 -5.48
C VAL A 137 -4.43 11.33 -5.28
N ALA A 138 -5.41 11.13 -6.15
CA ALA A 138 -6.73 11.74 -6.02
C ALA A 138 -7.39 11.36 -4.69
N HIS A 139 -7.41 10.06 -4.33
CA HIS A 139 -7.99 9.60 -3.07
C HIS A 139 -7.25 10.19 -1.85
N MET A 140 -5.91 10.13 -1.85
CA MET A 140 -5.09 10.65 -0.76
C MET A 140 -5.34 12.14 -0.51
N THR A 141 -5.39 12.92 -1.60
CA THR A 141 -5.59 14.38 -1.52
C THR A 141 -7.01 14.74 -1.09
N GLN A 142 -8.02 14.12 -1.68
CA GLN A 142 -9.43 14.40 -1.39
C GLN A 142 -9.82 14.05 0.05
N ASN A 143 -9.21 13.01 0.62
CA ASN A 143 -9.50 12.53 1.97
C ASN A 143 -8.45 12.96 3.01
N ALA A 144 -7.58 13.93 2.68
CA ALA A 144 -6.53 14.44 3.55
C ALA A 144 -5.64 13.33 4.15
N ARG A 145 -5.37 12.24 3.40
CA ARG A 145 -4.47 11.18 3.82
C ARG A 145 -3.02 11.64 3.69
N ARG A 146 -2.19 11.39 4.71
CA ARG A 146 -0.83 11.95 4.80
C ARG A 146 0.27 10.90 4.89
N LEU A 147 -0.06 9.66 5.22
CA LEU A 147 0.91 8.57 5.27
C LEU A 147 0.41 7.38 4.48
N THR A 148 1.30 6.81 3.65
CA THR A 148 1.07 5.54 2.99
C THR A 148 2.00 4.47 3.54
N ILE A 149 1.45 3.36 3.98
CA ILE A 149 2.20 2.17 4.40
C ILE A 149 2.28 1.24 3.19
N VAL A 150 3.48 0.75 2.85
CA VAL A 150 3.70 -0.16 1.73
C VAL A 150 4.70 -1.26 2.06
N GLY A 151 4.55 -2.42 1.44
CA GLY A 151 5.41 -3.59 1.62
C GLY A 151 6.72 -3.55 0.81
N LEU A 152 7.35 -2.37 0.67
CA LEU A 152 8.62 -2.23 -0.03
C LEU A 152 9.78 -2.73 0.83
N ARG A 153 10.72 -3.48 0.21
CA ARG A 153 11.91 -4.02 0.87
C ARG A 153 13.20 -3.58 0.19
N ARG A 154 14.27 -3.50 0.97
CA ARG A 154 15.61 -3.17 0.46
C ARG A 154 16.09 -4.20 -0.56
N SER A 155 15.81 -5.47 -0.33
CA SER A 155 16.22 -6.59 -1.19
C SER A 155 15.66 -6.52 -2.61
N GLU A 156 14.58 -5.76 -2.85
CA GLU A 156 14.01 -5.59 -4.18
C GLU A 156 14.88 -4.72 -5.12
N GLY A 157 15.94 -4.11 -4.60
CA GLY A 157 17.01 -3.45 -5.38
C GLY A 157 16.66 -2.11 -6.04
N GLY A 158 17.61 -1.59 -6.85
CA GLY A 158 17.45 -0.35 -7.61
C GLY A 158 17.34 0.89 -6.72
N ARG A 159 16.43 1.80 -7.05
CA ARG A 159 16.17 3.04 -6.28
C ARG A 159 15.65 2.78 -4.87
N ARG A 160 15.23 1.55 -4.56
CA ARG A 160 14.66 1.14 -3.28
C ARG A 160 15.72 1.00 -2.18
N ASN A 161 16.99 0.78 -2.56
CA ASN A 161 18.11 0.61 -1.61
C ASN A 161 18.35 1.81 -0.67
N GLY A 162 17.89 3.00 -1.01
CA GLY A 162 18.08 4.22 -0.23
C GLY A 162 16.79 4.78 0.39
N ALA A 163 15.67 4.06 0.31
CA ALA A 163 14.38 4.61 0.72
C ALA A 163 14.20 4.79 2.24
N GLY A 164 14.91 3.99 3.06
CA GLY A 164 14.72 3.99 4.51
C GLY A 164 13.36 3.40 4.96
N PHE A 165 13.10 3.48 6.27
CA PHE A 165 11.80 3.07 6.82
C PHE A 165 10.72 4.12 6.57
N LEU A 166 11.06 5.40 6.67
CA LEU A 166 10.19 6.54 6.38
C LEU A 166 10.82 7.41 5.29
N ALA A 167 10.03 7.83 4.32
CA ALA A 167 10.45 8.76 3.29
C ALA A 167 9.34 9.78 2.99
N ALA A 168 9.71 10.96 2.47
CA ALA A 168 8.74 11.94 1.98
C ALA A 168 8.07 11.43 0.69
N ASP A 169 6.77 11.66 0.56
CA ASP A 169 6.02 11.47 -0.69
C ASP A 169 5.48 12.83 -1.18
N PRO A 170 6.20 13.50 -2.07
CA PRO A 170 5.80 14.82 -2.56
C PRO A 170 4.49 14.80 -3.37
N ARG A 171 4.06 13.62 -3.86
CA ARG A 171 2.82 13.48 -4.65
C ARG A 171 1.58 13.79 -3.81
N ILE A 172 1.65 13.52 -2.51
CA ILE A 172 0.54 13.71 -1.57
C ILE A 172 0.86 14.77 -0.50
N GLY A 173 2.05 15.37 -0.55
CA GLY A 173 2.53 16.27 0.50
C GLY A 173 2.62 15.61 1.88
N GLY A 174 3.01 14.34 1.91
CA GLY A 174 3.06 13.51 3.12
C GLY A 174 4.24 12.56 3.09
N HIS A 175 4.06 11.36 3.65
CA HIS A 175 5.14 10.39 3.84
C HIS A 175 4.74 8.99 3.37
N VAL A 176 5.75 8.15 3.18
CA VAL A 176 5.59 6.70 2.96
C VAL A 176 6.41 5.94 4.00
N LEU A 177 5.78 4.94 4.64
CA LEU A 177 6.41 4.04 5.60
C LEU A 177 6.60 2.65 4.97
N HIS A 178 7.76 2.06 5.23
CA HIS A 178 8.14 0.72 4.81
C HIS A 178 8.40 -0.16 6.05
N PRO A 179 7.37 -0.74 6.70
CA PRO A 179 7.53 -1.42 7.98
C PRO A 179 8.46 -2.64 7.93
N ILE A 180 8.48 -3.33 6.78
CA ILE A 180 9.26 -4.55 6.51
C ILE A 180 10.45 -4.29 5.58
N TYR A 181 10.98 -3.05 5.58
CA TYR A 181 12.08 -2.62 4.71
C TYR A 181 13.34 -3.50 4.83
N ASP A 182 13.62 -3.98 6.02
CA ASP A 182 14.77 -4.80 6.39
C ASP A 182 14.51 -6.32 6.32
N TRP A 183 13.30 -6.75 5.95
CA TRP A 183 12.96 -8.17 5.87
C TRP A 183 13.53 -8.83 4.61
N SER A 184 14.02 -10.08 4.78
CA SER A 184 14.42 -10.96 3.68
C SER A 184 13.20 -11.68 3.06
N ASP A 185 13.43 -12.37 1.92
CA ASP A 185 12.40 -13.25 1.32
C ASP A 185 12.04 -14.39 2.28
N ASP A 186 13.04 -15.00 2.95
CA ASP A 186 12.82 -16.08 3.91
C ASP A 186 11.96 -15.63 5.10
N GLN A 187 12.14 -14.39 5.58
CA GLN A 187 11.30 -13.84 6.65
C GLN A 187 9.86 -13.60 6.20
N ILE A 188 9.65 -13.17 4.95
CA ILE A 188 8.31 -13.03 4.39
C ILE A 188 7.63 -14.39 4.29
N ASP A 189 8.33 -15.38 3.69
CA ASP A 189 7.78 -16.72 3.49
C ASP A 189 7.50 -17.41 4.85
N ALA A 190 8.42 -17.34 5.81
CA ALA A 190 8.23 -17.85 7.15
C ALA A 190 7.00 -17.23 7.84
N TYR A 191 6.84 -15.90 7.77
CA TYR A 191 5.67 -15.23 8.36
C TYR A 191 4.36 -15.69 7.73
N LEU A 192 4.31 -15.83 6.40
CA LEU A 192 3.13 -16.28 5.67
C LEU A 192 2.76 -17.73 6.06
N ASP A 193 3.73 -18.61 6.13
CA ASP A 193 3.55 -20.03 6.46
C ASP A 193 3.14 -20.21 7.92
N GLU A 194 3.85 -19.60 8.86
CA GLU A 194 3.57 -19.70 10.31
C GLU A 194 2.18 -19.19 10.68
N ASN A 195 1.71 -18.15 9.99
CA ASN A 195 0.41 -17.53 10.25
C ASN A 195 -0.69 -17.98 9.27
N GLN A 196 -0.38 -18.89 8.33
CA GLN A 196 -1.32 -19.38 7.30
C GLN A 196 -2.01 -18.24 6.55
N VAL A 197 -1.24 -17.19 6.22
CA VAL A 197 -1.76 -16.01 5.55
C VAL A 197 -2.09 -16.31 4.09
N PRO A 198 -3.27 -15.92 3.57
CA PRO A 198 -3.59 -16.10 2.16
C PRO A 198 -2.60 -15.37 1.26
N VAL A 199 -2.13 -16.07 0.24
CA VAL A 199 -1.24 -15.54 -0.80
C VAL A 199 -1.85 -15.69 -2.18
N HIS A 200 -1.36 -14.90 -3.11
CA HIS A 200 -1.82 -14.97 -4.49
C HIS A 200 -1.41 -16.31 -5.14
N PRO A 201 -2.33 -17.13 -5.64
CA PRO A 201 -2.03 -18.48 -6.08
C PRO A 201 -1.08 -18.58 -7.29
N LEU A 202 -0.95 -17.51 -8.09
CA LEU A 202 -0.01 -17.47 -9.19
C LEU A 202 1.46 -17.39 -8.75
N HIS A 203 1.76 -17.09 -7.47
CA HIS A 203 3.14 -17.20 -6.96
C HIS A 203 3.65 -18.64 -7.01
N GLU A 204 2.80 -19.62 -6.76
CA GLU A 204 3.14 -21.05 -6.85
C GLU A 204 3.36 -21.50 -8.31
N GLN A 205 2.85 -20.76 -9.28
CA GLN A 205 2.97 -21.04 -10.70
C GLN A 205 4.15 -20.32 -11.37
N ALA A 206 5.13 -19.84 -10.57
CA ALA A 206 6.34 -19.19 -11.01
C ALA A 206 6.12 -17.90 -11.86
N TYR A 207 5.01 -17.19 -11.67
CA TYR A 207 4.83 -15.88 -12.26
C TYR A 207 5.80 -14.88 -11.61
N PRO A 208 6.68 -14.21 -12.38
CA PRO A 208 7.70 -13.33 -11.82
C PRO A 208 7.14 -12.02 -11.26
N SER A 209 5.96 -11.64 -11.71
CA SER A 209 5.23 -10.44 -11.25
C SER A 209 3.74 -10.62 -11.48
N ILE A 210 2.95 -10.19 -10.52
CA ILE A 210 1.49 -10.31 -10.54
C ILE A 210 0.88 -8.89 -10.49
N GLY A 211 0.87 -8.19 -11.63
CA GLY A 211 0.25 -6.87 -11.76
C GLY A 211 1.17 -5.70 -11.98
#